data_f20f82e3fb0f6d86a60bb463a320071a
#
_entry.id   f20f82e3fb0f6d86a60bb463a320071a
#
_cell.length_a   1.000
_cell.length_b   1.000
_cell.length_c   1.000
_cell.angle_alpha   90.00
_cell.angle_beta   90.00
_cell.angle_gamma   90.00
#
_symmetry.space_group_name_H-M   'P 1'
#
loop_
_entity.id
_entity.type
_entity.pdbx_description
1 polymer ?
#
loop_
_entity_poly.entity_id
_entity_poly.type
_entity_poly.pdbx_seq_one_letter_code
_entity_poly.pdbx_strand_id
1 'polypeptide(L)'
;AATAPGYTFSGWSRNDFTMPAENVTITGSFTANSNTEYTVRHHFQNILDDAYDADTAMLSETLSGTTDTLTAAAAKTVAGFTAQSFQQKNIAGDGSTVVDIYYNRNSYTVTYAVTGTVDPNPNYKQADYRFGQNVAAEAAAAKAGYDFIGWANEPAVMPANDVTATGYFVARTDTAYQVQHYKQNLEDDGYTLAETENLTGETDTTATANPKTYTGFAFDGTAEGTVASGNIAGDGSLVLKLYYTRNSYDVTYAYTGTVPTGASALPEKATVKYGAPVTVAEAATAPGYTFSGWSRNDF
;
A
#
# COMPACT_ATOMS: atom_id res chain seq x y z
N ALA A 1 37.38 -72.31 -0.43
CA ALA A 1 36.21 -71.84 -1.16
C ALA A 1 36.60 -70.60 -2.00
N ALA A 2 36.04 -70.48 -3.19
CA ALA A 2 36.22 -69.28 -3.98
C ALA A 2 35.42 -68.11 -3.36
N THR A 3 35.89 -66.88 -3.53
CA THR A 3 35.23 -65.64 -3.00
C THR A 3 35.04 -64.64 -4.11
N ALA A 4 33.89 -63.94 -4.08
CA ALA A 4 33.60 -62.78 -4.92
C ALA A 4 32.79 -61.78 -4.09
N PRO A 5 33.13 -60.48 -4.07
CA PRO A 5 32.37 -59.47 -3.34
C PRO A 5 30.92 -59.46 -3.82
N GLY A 6 29.96 -59.43 -2.90
CA GLY A 6 28.52 -59.43 -3.21
C GLY A 6 27.94 -60.78 -3.66
N TYR A 7 28.70 -61.85 -3.56
CA TYR A 7 28.25 -63.19 -3.94
C TYR A 7 28.54 -64.19 -2.86
N THR A 8 27.70 -65.19 -2.76
CA THR A 8 27.87 -66.36 -1.96
C THR A 8 28.29 -67.54 -2.89
N PHE A 9 29.39 -68.15 -2.60
CA PHE A 9 29.85 -69.33 -3.32
C PHE A 9 28.91 -70.52 -3.01
N SER A 10 28.28 -71.06 -4.00
CA SER A 10 27.28 -72.13 -3.84
C SER A 10 27.95 -73.53 -3.71
N GLY A 11 29.27 -73.59 -3.83
CA GLY A 11 30.04 -74.88 -3.72
C GLY A 11 30.53 -75.38 -5.05
N TRP A 12 31.40 -76.37 -4.97
CA TRP A 12 31.91 -77.11 -6.09
C TRP A 12 30.94 -78.22 -6.48
N SER A 13 30.83 -78.55 -7.79
CA SER A 13 29.95 -79.58 -8.34
C SER A 13 30.22 -80.99 -7.87
N ARG A 14 31.37 -81.22 -7.27
CA ARG A 14 31.77 -82.46 -6.64
C ARG A 14 32.47 -82.24 -5.32
N ASN A 15 32.32 -83.19 -4.41
CA ASN A 15 33.12 -83.35 -3.20
C ASN A 15 34.37 -84.18 -3.54
N ASP A 16 35.16 -84.54 -2.53
CA ASP A 16 36.33 -85.44 -2.68
C ASP A 16 35.92 -86.74 -3.38
N PHE A 17 36.71 -87.14 -4.35
CA PHE A 17 36.41 -88.34 -5.16
C PHE A 17 37.68 -89.07 -5.58
N THR A 18 37.58 -90.34 -5.95
CA THR A 18 38.70 -91.08 -6.56
C THR A 18 38.74 -90.79 -8.05
N MET A 19 39.90 -90.43 -8.59
CA MET A 19 40.05 -90.03 -10.00
C MET A 19 39.71 -91.20 -10.92
N PRO A 20 38.71 -91.03 -11.83
CA PRO A 20 38.39 -91.99 -12.85
C PRO A 20 39.48 -92.00 -13.97
N ALA A 21 39.40 -92.98 -14.92
CA ALA A 21 40.30 -93.01 -16.04
C ALA A 21 39.90 -92.04 -17.20
N GLU A 22 39.42 -90.84 -16.86
CA GLU A 22 38.97 -89.79 -17.77
C GLU A 22 39.23 -88.40 -17.18
N ASN A 23 39.25 -87.38 -18.03
CA ASN A 23 39.31 -85.95 -17.58
C ASN A 23 38.08 -85.59 -16.81
N VAL A 24 38.26 -84.95 -15.66
CA VAL A 24 37.15 -84.45 -14.84
C VAL A 24 37.22 -82.96 -14.75
N THR A 25 36.10 -82.28 -15.09
CA THR A 25 35.91 -80.87 -14.87
C THR A 25 35.02 -80.64 -13.64
N ILE A 26 35.55 -79.91 -12.65
CA ILE A 26 34.82 -79.49 -11.46
C ILE A 26 34.41 -78.02 -11.65
N THR A 27 33.11 -77.75 -11.64
CA THR A 27 32.58 -76.41 -11.77
C THR A 27 32.13 -75.86 -10.42
N GLY A 28 32.21 -74.51 -10.23
CA GLY A 28 31.67 -73.83 -9.08
C GLY A 28 30.75 -72.76 -9.54
N SER A 29 29.77 -72.40 -8.72
CA SER A 29 28.83 -71.33 -9.00
C SER A 29 28.76 -70.30 -7.86
N PHE A 30 28.35 -69.14 -8.19
CA PHE A 30 28.06 -68.00 -7.26
C PHE A 30 26.63 -67.62 -7.37
N THR A 31 26.04 -67.24 -6.20
CA THR A 31 24.70 -66.65 -6.12
C THR A 31 24.86 -65.19 -5.63
N ALA A 32 24.24 -64.26 -6.34
CA ALA A 32 24.26 -62.88 -5.96
C ALA A 32 23.55 -62.66 -4.60
N ASN A 33 24.19 -61.91 -3.72
CA ASN A 33 23.63 -61.58 -2.42
C ASN A 33 22.51 -60.56 -2.58
N SER A 34 21.39 -60.73 -1.87
CA SER A 34 20.21 -59.83 -1.92
C SER A 34 20.30 -58.66 -0.96
N ASN A 35 21.36 -58.55 -0.19
CA ASN A 35 21.56 -57.53 0.83
C ASN A 35 22.85 -56.71 0.63
N THR A 36 23.31 -56.57 -0.60
CA THR A 36 24.44 -55.72 -0.95
C THR A 36 24.06 -54.26 -0.82
N GLU A 37 24.81 -53.54 0.01
CA GLU A 37 24.53 -52.12 0.29
C GLU A 37 24.92 -51.23 -0.90
N TYR A 38 24.19 -50.09 -1.00
CA TYR A 38 24.55 -48.99 -1.87
C TYR A 38 24.14 -47.66 -1.20
N THR A 39 24.74 -46.56 -1.61
CA THR A 39 24.48 -45.22 -1.05
C THR A 39 23.64 -44.38 -2.01
N VAL A 40 22.63 -43.68 -1.49
CA VAL A 40 21.92 -42.62 -2.21
C VAL A 40 22.28 -41.29 -1.55
N ARG A 41 22.72 -40.32 -2.37
CA ARG A 41 23.08 -38.98 -1.92
C ARG A 41 22.11 -37.99 -2.52
N HIS A 42 21.55 -37.07 -1.68
CA HIS A 42 20.64 -36.03 -2.07
C HIS A 42 21.35 -34.68 -1.96
N HIS A 43 21.54 -33.99 -3.09
CA HIS A 43 22.28 -32.74 -3.22
C HIS A 43 21.33 -31.58 -3.44
N PHE A 44 21.40 -30.54 -2.60
CA PHE A 44 20.47 -29.42 -2.64
C PHE A 44 21.14 -28.17 -3.21
N GLN A 45 20.49 -27.53 -4.22
CA GLN A 45 20.98 -26.31 -4.85
C GLN A 45 21.10 -25.19 -3.84
N ASN A 46 22.17 -24.41 -3.92
CA ASN A 46 22.41 -23.23 -3.10
C ASN A 46 21.41 -22.10 -3.37
N ILE A 47 21.35 -21.10 -2.47
CA ILE A 47 20.44 -19.94 -2.58
C ILE A 47 20.93 -18.97 -3.66
N LEU A 48 22.23 -18.66 -3.66
CA LEU A 48 22.79 -17.56 -4.44
C LEU A 48 23.48 -17.99 -5.74
N ASP A 49 23.73 -19.28 -5.91
CA ASP A 49 24.37 -19.83 -7.10
C ASP A 49 23.72 -21.15 -7.54
N ASP A 50 24.26 -21.76 -8.59
CA ASP A 50 23.74 -23.02 -9.13
C ASP A 50 24.53 -24.23 -8.63
N ALA A 51 25.46 -24.04 -7.66
CA ALA A 51 26.16 -25.12 -6.98
C ALA A 51 25.28 -25.78 -5.90
N TYR A 52 25.78 -26.81 -5.25
CA TYR A 52 25.01 -27.65 -4.34
C TYR A 52 25.71 -27.79 -2.99
N ASP A 53 24.94 -28.06 -1.95
CA ASP A 53 25.35 -28.53 -0.61
C ASP A 53 26.08 -27.49 0.27
N ALA A 54 26.16 -26.21 -0.11
CA ALA A 54 26.73 -25.17 0.74
C ALA A 54 25.73 -24.62 1.78
N ASP A 55 24.48 -24.37 1.35
CA ASP A 55 23.44 -23.81 2.23
C ASP A 55 22.60 -24.88 2.92
N THR A 56 22.49 -26.04 2.29
CA THR A 56 21.75 -27.19 2.82
C THR A 56 22.64 -28.42 2.70
N ALA A 57 22.99 -28.98 3.82
CA ALA A 57 23.87 -30.16 3.86
C ALA A 57 23.30 -31.32 3.03
N MET A 58 24.16 -31.98 2.28
CA MET A 58 23.85 -33.22 1.58
C MET A 58 23.27 -34.26 2.55
N LEU A 59 22.14 -34.87 2.17
CA LEU A 59 21.59 -36.00 2.88
C LEU A 59 22.08 -37.30 2.24
N SER A 60 22.46 -38.29 3.05
CA SER A 60 22.90 -39.60 2.59
C SER A 60 22.07 -40.68 3.26
N GLU A 61 21.71 -41.71 2.49
CA GLU A 61 21.05 -42.90 3.00
C GLU A 61 21.69 -44.15 2.42
N THR A 62 21.75 -45.23 3.22
CA THR A 62 22.23 -46.53 2.80
C THR A 62 21.03 -47.46 2.59
N LEU A 63 20.93 -47.98 1.41
CA LEU A 63 19.92 -48.96 1.00
C LEU A 63 20.60 -50.28 0.61
N SER A 64 19.85 -51.35 0.49
CA SER A 64 20.36 -52.63 0.05
C SER A 64 19.51 -53.22 -1.07
N GLY A 65 20.16 -54.04 -1.89
CA GLY A 65 19.53 -54.74 -3.00
C GLY A 65 20.35 -55.92 -3.46
N THR A 66 19.94 -56.59 -4.53
CA THR A 66 20.62 -57.74 -5.08
C THR A 66 21.78 -57.30 -5.97
N THR A 67 22.96 -57.88 -5.74
CA THR A 67 24.16 -57.63 -6.58
C THR A 67 23.80 -57.80 -8.07
N ASP A 68 24.36 -56.90 -8.93
CA ASP A 68 24.15 -56.79 -10.39
C ASP A 68 22.73 -56.41 -10.82
N THR A 69 21.79 -56.18 -9.92
CA THR A 69 20.50 -55.59 -10.26
C THR A 69 20.53 -54.05 -10.15
N LEU A 70 19.56 -53.38 -10.75
CA LEU A 70 19.43 -51.93 -10.63
C LEU A 70 19.08 -51.54 -9.18
N THR A 71 19.65 -50.42 -8.73
CA THR A 71 19.24 -49.74 -7.48
C THR A 71 17.75 -49.38 -7.51
N ALA A 72 17.16 -49.19 -6.32
CA ALA A 72 15.77 -48.67 -6.16
C ALA A 72 15.82 -47.30 -5.46
N ALA A 73 16.76 -46.45 -5.87
CA ALA A 73 16.84 -45.06 -5.35
C ALA A 73 15.58 -44.25 -5.70
N ALA A 74 15.11 -43.46 -4.76
CA ALA A 74 13.92 -42.61 -4.95
C ALA A 74 14.21 -41.19 -4.50
N ALA A 75 13.68 -40.22 -5.27
CA ALA A 75 13.70 -38.83 -4.85
C ALA A 75 12.81 -38.60 -3.63
N LYS A 76 13.26 -37.77 -2.71
CA LYS A 76 12.47 -37.33 -1.54
C LYS A 76 11.63 -36.12 -1.90
N THR A 77 10.45 -35.97 -1.29
CA THR A 77 9.68 -34.72 -1.33
C THR A 77 10.24 -33.77 -0.27
N VAL A 78 10.82 -32.66 -0.71
CA VAL A 78 11.40 -31.63 0.14
C VAL A 78 10.79 -30.29 -0.22
N ALA A 79 10.21 -29.60 0.77
CA ALA A 79 9.58 -28.29 0.54
C ALA A 79 10.58 -27.31 -0.07
N GLY A 80 10.16 -26.58 -1.10
CA GLY A 80 10.99 -25.59 -1.80
C GLY A 80 12.02 -26.18 -2.78
N PHE A 81 11.99 -27.49 -3.04
CA PHE A 81 12.92 -28.15 -3.95
C PHE A 81 12.19 -29.09 -4.94
N THR A 82 12.76 -29.20 -6.11
CA THR A 82 12.31 -30.13 -7.16
C THR A 82 13.47 -31.03 -7.57
N ALA A 83 13.27 -32.35 -7.45
CA ALA A 83 14.28 -33.30 -7.85
C ALA A 83 14.48 -33.27 -9.37
N GLN A 84 15.74 -33.35 -9.80
CA GLN A 84 16.11 -33.58 -11.18
C GLN A 84 15.92 -35.06 -11.55
N SER A 85 15.89 -35.37 -12.82
CA SER A 85 15.94 -36.74 -13.32
C SER A 85 17.29 -37.36 -12.99
N PHE A 86 17.31 -38.62 -12.55
CA PHE A 86 18.49 -39.38 -12.25
C PHE A 86 18.37 -40.80 -12.82
N GLN A 87 19.46 -41.53 -12.83
CA GLN A 87 19.52 -42.90 -13.36
C GLN A 87 19.78 -43.88 -12.23
N GLN A 88 19.08 -45.02 -12.26
CA GLN A 88 19.43 -46.18 -11.44
C GLN A 88 20.75 -46.79 -11.94
N LYS A 89 21.54 -47.36 -11.03
CA LYS A 89 22.84 -47.98 -11.33
C LYS A 89 22.80 -49.45 -10.94
N ASN A 90 23.63 -50.28 -11.58
CA ASN A 90 23.81 -51.64 -11.11
C ASN A 90 24.54 -51.66 -9.76
N ILE A 91 24.06 -52.50 -8.84
CA ILE A 91 24.63 -52.66 -7.51
C ILE A 91 25.92 -53.44 -7.62
N ALA A 92 27.08 -52.80 -7.40
CA ALA A 92 28.38 -53.43 -7.36
C ALA A 92 28.51 -54.29 -6.09
N GLY A 93 29.05 -55.50 -6.24
CA GLY A 93 29.14 -56.44 -5.16
C GLY A 93 30.02 -56.00 -3.97
N ASP A 94 30.90 -55.03 -4.18
CA ASP A 94 31.77 -54.43 -3.14
C ASP A 94 31.05 -53.31 -2.34
N GLY A 95 29.80 -53.01 -2.61
CA GLY A 95 29.04 -51.96 -1.92
C GLY A 95 29.40 -50.52 -2.33
N SER A 96 30.22 -50.33 -3.39
CA SER A 96 30.72 -49.01 -3.79
C SER A 96 29.72 -48.19 -4.61
N THR A 97 28.54 -48.74 -4.95
CA THR A 97 27.57 -48.07 -5.79
C THR A 97 26.99 -46.82 -5.08
N VAL A 98 27.04 -45.66 -5.75
CA VAL A 98 26.47 -44.41 -5.30
C VAL A 98 25.50 -43.85 -6.37
N VAL A 99 24.30 -43.52 -5.97
CA VAL A 99 23.33 -42.80 -6.78
C VAL A 99 23.22 -41.39 -6.24
N ASP A 100 23.52 -40.40 -7.07
CA ASP A 100 23.40 -38.99 -6.72
C ASP A 100 22.08 -38.42 -7.28
N ILE A 101 21.27 -37.77 -6.44
CA ILE A 101 20.01 -37.12 -6.79
C ILE A 101 20.16 -35.65 -6.46
N TYR A 102 20.01 -34.80 -7.50
CA TYR A 102 20.13 -33.36 -7.37
C TYR A 102 18.74 -32.72 -7.29
N TYR A 103 18.62 -31.66 -6.50
CA TYR A 103 17.38 -30.94 -6.29
C TYR A 103 17.58 -29.47 -6.62
N ASN A 104 16.83 -28.97 -7.60
CA ASN A 104 16.77 -27.53 -7.89
C ASN A 104 15.98 -26.84 -6.79
N ARG A 105 16.47 -25.70 -6.34
CA ARG A 105 15.76 -24.80 -5.44
C ARG A 105 14.72 -24.04 -6.21
N ASN A 106 13.44 -24.14 -5.83
CA ASN A 106 12.33 -23.47 -6.48
C ASN A 106 12.37 -21.98 -6.22
N SER A 107 11.88 -21.18 -7.18
CA SER A 107 11.64 -19.75 -7.00
C SER A 107 10.16 -19.49 -6.78
N TYR A 108 9.86 -18.48 -5.96
CA TYR A 108 8.52 -18.01 -5.62
C TYR A 108 8.49 -16.50 -5.68
N THR A 109 7.29 -15.94 -5.88
CA THR A 109 7.08 -14.50 -6.10
C THR A 109 6.57 -13.82 -4.83
N VAL A 110 7.16 -12.67 -4.46
CA VAL A 110 6.54 -11.71 -3.54
C VAL A 110 5.86 -10.64 -4.36
N THR A 111 4.57 -10.45 -4.14
CA THR A 111 3.75 -9.40 -4.75
C THR A 111 3.34 -8.38 -3.69
N TYR A 112 3.63 -7.10 -3.92
CA TYR A 112 3.20 -6.01 -3.04
C TYR A 112 1.91 -5.39 -3.58
N ALA A 113 0.88 -5.30 -2.74
CA ALA A 113 -0.42 -4.75 -3.09
C ALA A 113 -0.93 -3.80 -2.00
N VAL A 114 -1.51 -2.66 -2.39
CA VAL A 114 -2.17 -1.75 -1.44
C VAL A 114 -3.66 -2.03 -1.45
N THR A 115 -4.27 -2.16 -0.26
CA THR A 115 -5.72 -2.41 -0.11
C THR A 115 -6.48 -1.15 0.30
N GLY A 116 -7.79 -1.13 -0.01
CA GLY A 116 -8.72 -0.05 0.32
C GLY A 116 -9.11 0.79 -0.89
N THR A 117 -9.93 1.83 -0.65
CA THR A 117 -10.36 2.83 -1.66
C THR A 117 -9.25 3.81 -2.04
N VAL A 118 -8.10 3.62 -1.49
CA VAL A 118 -6.91 4.38 -1.79
C VAL A 118 -6.52 4.00 -3.20
N ASP A 119 -6.51 5.00 -4.08
CA ASP A 119 -6.13 4.85 -5.48
C ASP A 119 -4.95 3.86 -5.60
N PRO A 120 -5.16 2.71 -6.21
CA PRO A 120 -4.09 1.76 -6.37
C PRO A 120 -3.08 2.39 -7.32
N ASN A 121 -2.11 3.12 -6.76
CA ASN A 121 -0.93 3.42 -7.54
C ASN A 121 -0.29 2.06 -7.87
N PRO A 122 -0.36 1.64 -9.13
CA PRO A 122 -0.06 0.27 -9.52
C PRO A 122 1.43 -0.03 -9.58
N ASN A 123 2.26 0.67 -8.86
CA ASN A 123 3.64 0.25 -8.66
C ASN A 123 3.67 -0.96 -7.70
N TYR A 124 2.83 -1.95 -8.01
CA TYR A 124 2.97 -3.27 -7.43
C TYR A 124 4.32 -3.81 -7.88
N LYS A 125 5.22 -3.88 -6.96
CA LYS A 125 6.49 -4.54 -7.19
C LYS A 125 6.24 -6.04 -7.06
N GLN A 126 6.68 -6.77 -8.05
CA GLN A 126 6.83 -8.22 -7.99
C GLN A 126 8.32 -8.54 -8.06
N ALA A 127 8.76 -9.46 -7.23
CA ALA A 127 10.13 -9.93 -7.26
C ALA A 127 10.16 -11.43 -6.95
N ASP A 128 10.98 -12.14 -7.72
CA ASP A 128 11.17 -13.57 -7.54
C ASP A 128 12.40 -13.82 -6.66
N TYR A 129 12.23 -14.72 -5.71
CA TYR A 129 13.27 -15.14 -4.78
C TYR A 129 13.32 -16.66 -4.75
N ARG A 130 14.50 -17.23 -4.64
CA ARG A 130 14.66 -18.65 -4.36
C ARG A 130 14.14 -18.97 -2.95
N PHE A 131 13.59 -20.16 -2.77
CA PHE A 131 13.21 -20.65 -1.44
C PHE A 131 14.35 -20.47 -0.42
N GLY A 132 14.05 -19.88 0.73
CA GLY A 132 15.05 -19.61 1.77
C GLY A 132 15.92 -18.37 1.55
N GLN A 133 15.78 -17.66 0.42
CA GLN A 133 16.50 -16.41 0.16
C GLN A 133 15.93 -15.28 1.03
N ASN A 134 16.81 -14.40 1.54
CA ASN A 134 16.36 -13.19 2.23
C ASN A 134 15.61 -12.29 1.26
N VAL A 135 14.43 -11.83 1.69
CA VAL A 135 13.61 -10.86 0.97
C VAL A 135 14.04 -9.46 1.40
N ALA A 136 14.39 -8.61 0.43
CA ALA A 136 14.68 -7.22 0.73
C ALA A 136 13.37 -6.49 1.04
N ALA A 137 13.31 -5.80 2.18
CA ALA A 137 12.14 -5.02 2.58
C ALA A 137 11.80 -3.96 1.52
N GLU A 138 10.50 -3.85 1.19
CA GLU A 138 10.03 -2.86 0.23
C GLU A 138 9.88 -1.49 0.90
N ALA A 139 10.17 -0.43 0.14
CA ALA A 139 10.01 0.93 0.62
C ALA A 139 8.54 1.24 0.96
N ALA A 140 8.34 2.18 1.90
CA ALA A 140 7.01 2.67 2.24
C ALA A 140 6.33 3.27 0.99
N ALA A 141 5.09 2.89 0.74
CA ALA A 141 4.26 3.54 -0.26
C ALA A 141 3.88 4.95 0.22
N ALA A 142 3.63 5.89 -0.71
CA ALA A 142 3.23 7.25 -0.38
C ALA A 142 1.91 7.62 -1.04
N LYS A 143 1.02 8.28 -0.26
CA LYS A 143 -0.20 8.91 -0.74
C LYS A 143 -0.44 10.21 0.02
N ALA A 144 -0.75 11.28 -0.72
CA ALA A 144 -1.05 12.58 -0.11
C ALA A 144 -2.25 12.49 0.83
N GLY A 145 -2.12 13.04 2.03
CA GLY A 145 -3.16 13.00 3.06
C GLY A 145 -3.29 11.70 3.83
N TYR A 146 -2.36 10.75 3.66
CA TYR A 146 -2.40 9.47 4.34
C TYR A 146 -1.03 9.09 4.91
N ASP A 147 -1.04 8.41 6.03
CA ASP A 147 0.12 7.78 6.62
C ASP A 147 0.15 6.29 6.24
N PHE A 148 1.27 5.85 5.67
CA PHE A 148 1.50 4.44 5.40
C PHE A 148 1.92 3.73 6.69
N ILE A 149 1.19 2.69 7.09
CA ILE A 149 1.42 1.99 8.36
C ILE A 149 2.20 0.68 8.23
N GLY A 150 2.62 0.32 7.02
CA GLY A 150 3.51 -0.82 6.76
C GLY A 150 2.94 -1.87 5.82
N TRP A 151 3.79 -2.84 5.51
CA TRP A 151 3.45 -4.05 4.74
C TRP A 151 3.10 -5.19 5.69
N ALA A 152 1.88 -5.68 5.64
CA ALA A 152 1.51 -6.92 6.33
C ALA A 152 1.90 -8.13 5.48
N ASN A 153 2.28 -9.23 6.15
CA ASN A 153 2.69 -10.50 5.52
C ASN A 153 3.94 -10.41 4.65
N GLU A 154 4.75 -9.36 4.75
CA GLU A 154 6.06 -9.32 4.10
C GLU A 154 6.98 -10.35 4.75
N PRO A 155 7.49 -11.34 4.00
CA PRO A 155 8.36 -12.36 4.58
C PRO A 155 9.80 -11.85 4.68
N ALA A 156 10.48 -12.11 5.79
CA ALA A 156 11.92 -11.84 5.90
C ALA A 156 12.76 -12.81 5.05
N VAL A 157 12.25 -14.05 4.88
CA VAL A 157 12.88 -15.13 4.12
C VAL A 157 11.80 -15.79 3.26
N MET A 158 12.12 -16.08 1.99
CA MET A 158 11.15 -16.62 1.04
C MET A 158 10.66 -18.01 1.45
N PRO A 159 9.36 -18.19 1.72
CA PRO A 159 8.78 -19.49 1.99
C PRO A 159 8.63 -20.34 0.73
N ALA A 160 8.18 -21.60 0.88
CA ALA A 160 7.96 -22.53 -0.23
C ALA A 160 6.59 -22.29 -0.94
N ASN A 161 6.19 -21.03 -1.10
CA ASN A 161 4.98 -20.60 -1.81
C ASN A 161 5.08 -19.10 -2.15
N ASP A 162 4.27 -18.65 -3.11
CA ASP A 162 4.09 -17.24 -3.42
C ASP A 162 3.46 -16.50 -2.22
N VAL A 163 3.83 -15.21 -2.05
CA VAL A 163 3.37 -14.34 -0.96
C VAL A 163 2.84 -13.04 -1.52
N THR A 164 1.71 -12.57 -0.97
CA THR A 164 1.22 -11.21 -1.17
C THR A 164 1.44 -10.40 0.11
N ALA A 165 2.30 -9.40 0.05
CA ALA A 165 2.46 -8.38 1.08
C ALA A 165 1.43 -7.28 0.85
N THR A 166 0.65 -6.93 1.88
CA THR A 166 -0.44 -5.96 1.78
C THR A 166 -0.10 -4.70 2.54
N GLY A 167 -0.07 -3.57 1.83
CA GLY A 167 0.14 -2.24 2.40
C GLY A 167 -1.16 -1.59 2.85
N TYR A 168 -1.12 -0.86 3.96
CA TYR A 168 -2.26 -0.16 4.55
C TYR A 168 -1.96 1.31 4.73
N PHE A 169 -2.98 2.14 4.45
CA PHE A 169 -2.96 3.57 4.71
C PHE A 169 -4.03 3.97 5.71
N VAL A 170 -3.71 4.97 6.54
CA VAL A 170 -4.65 5.63 7.45
C VAL A 170 -4.75 7.09 7.05
N ALA A 171 -5.98 7.63 6.97
CA ALA A 171 -6.22 9.02 6.69
C ALA A 171 -5.58 9.91 7.77
N ARG A 172 -4.89 10.98 7.38
CA ARG A 172 -4.34 11.98 8.30
C ARG A 172 -5.45 12.84 8.85
N THR A 173 -5.36 13.20 10.12
CA THR A 173 -6.31 14.07 10.82
C THR A 173 -5.94 15.55 10.76
N ASP A 174 -4.79 15.88 10.16
CA ASP A 174 -4.21 17.20 10.08
C ASP A 174 -4.03 17.73 8.65
N THR A 175 -4.80 17.19 7.69
CA THR A 175 -4.76 17.66 6.29
C THR A 175 -5.32 19.07 6.20
N ALA A 176 -4.53 19.96 5.60
CA ALA A 176 -4.86 21.38 5.50
C ALA A 176 -6.02 21.63 4.54
N TYR A 177 -6.81 22.67 4.85
CA TYR A 177 -7.79 23.27 3.93
C TYR A 177 -7.99 24.75 4.28
N GLN A 178 -8.68 25.52 3.42
CA GLN A 178 -8.92 26.94 3.63
C GLN A 178 -10.40 27.28 3.65
N VAL A 179 -10.75 28.30 4.45
CA VAL A 179 -12.02 29.01 4.35
C VAL A 179 -11.73 30.47 4.00
N GLN A 180 -12.28 30.95 2.89
CA GLN A 180 -12.12 32.30 2.38
C GLN A 180 -13.43 33.08 2.54
N HIS A 181 -13.34 34.26 3.13
CA HIS A 181 -14.49 35.17 3.37
C HIS A 181 -14.38 36.35 2.43
N TYR A 182 -15.41 36.54 1.58
CA TYR A 182 -15.50 37.59 0.56
C TYR A 182 -16.54 38.61 0.94
N LYS A 183 -16.23 39.91 0.97
CA LYS A 183 -17.16 40.99 1.23
C LYS A 183 -17.52 41.72 -0.05
N GLN A 184 -18.83 42.02 -0.21
CA GLN A 184 -19.33 42.79 -1.35
C GLN A 184 -18.67 44.16 -1.42
N ASN A 185 -18.25 44.57 -2.59
CA ASN A 185 -17.67 45.86 -2.87
C ASN A 185 -18.75 46.98 -2.68
N LEU A 186 -18.29 48.20 -2.57
CA LEU A 186 -19.20 49.37 -2.47
C LEU A 186 -19.60 49.88 -3.86
N GLU A 187 -18.63 49.92 -4.76
CA GLU A 187 -18.78 50.60 -6.07
C GLU A 187 -19.32 49.68 -7.18
N ASP A 188 -19.31 48.39 -6.94
CA ASP A 188 -19.81 47.37 -7.87
C ASP A 188 -20.49 46.23 -7.09
N ASP A 189 -21.07 45.26 -7.81
CA ASP A 189 -21.70 44.10 -7.20
C ASP A 189 -20.71 42.93 -7.02
N GLY A 190 -19.42 43.14 -7.26
CA GLY A 190 -18.34 42.16 -7.05
C GLY A 190 -18.00 41.97 -5.57
N TYR A 191 -17.09 41.06 -5.32
CA TYR A 191 -16.65 40.71 -3.98
C TYR A 191 -15.12 40.71 -3.89
N THR A 192 -14.61 41.18 -2.77
CA THR A 192 -13.17 41.16 -2.48
C THR A 192 -12.87 40.22 -1.30
N LEU A 193 -11.80 39.42 -1.41
CA LEU A 193 -11.34 38.60 -0.31
C LEU A 193 -10.96 39.45 0.89
N ALA A 194 -11.64 39.24 2.01
CA ALA A 194 -11.45 39.97 3.24
C ALA A 194 -10.59 39.20 4.27
N GLU A 195 -10.73 37.89 4.29
CA GLU A 195 -10.05 37.02 5.27
C GLU A 195 -9.89 35.61 4.73
N THR A 196 -8.81 34.92 5.14
CA THR A 196 -8.57 33.50 4.91
C THR A 196 -8.27 32.82 6.24
N GLU A 197 -8.98 31.73 6.53
CA GLU A 197 -8.68 30.84 7.63
C GLU A 197 -7.96 29.61 7.09
N ASN A 198 -6.82 29.25 7.70
CA ASN A 198 -6.12 27.99 7.42
C ASN A 198 -6.50 27.00 8.51
N LEU A 199 -7.13 25.92 8.13
CA LEU A 199 -7.69 24.91 9.03
C LEU A 199 -7.13 23.55 8.66
N THR A 200 -7.31 22.57 9.54
CA THR A 200 -6.96 21.18 9.31
C THR A 200 -8.12 20.28 9.66
N GLY A 201 -8.17 19.12 9.02
CA GLY A 201 -9.15 18.09 9.30
C GLY A 201 -8.74 16.73 8.75
N GLU A 202 -9.56 15.74 8.97
CA GLU A 202 -9.30 14.39 8.51
C GLU A 202 -9.55 14.27 7.00
N THR A 203 -8.57 13.69 6.29
CA THR A 203 -8.67 13.42 4.84
C THR A 203 -9.95 12.64 4.51
N ASP A 204 -10.56 12.98 3.38
CA ASP A 204 -11.80 12.39 2.83
C ASP A 204 -13.06 12.63 3.70
N THR A 205 -12.96 13.40 4.80
CA THR A 205 -14.14 13.85 5.54
C THR A 205 -14.68 15.17 4.99
N THR A 206 -15.96 15.45 5.25
CA THR A 206 -16.58 16.70 4.83
C THR A 206 -16.28 17.80 5.83
N ALA A 207 -15.62 18.86 5.38
CA ALA A 207 -15.51 20.12 6.11
C ALA A 207 -16.72 21.03 5.79
N THR A 208 -17.19 21.76 6.79
CA THR A 208 -18.24 22.78 6.65
C THR A 208 -17.74 24.08 7.24
N ALA A 209 -17.81 25.15 6.44
CA ALA A 209 -17.41 26.49 6.89
C ALA A 209 -18.50 27.13 7.77
N ASN A 210 -18.08 27.78 8.84
CA ASN A 210 -18.96 28.54 9.71
C ASN A 210 -18.95 30.04 9.31
N PRO A 211 -20.10 30.65 8.97
CA PRO A 211 -20.15 32.07 8.67
C PRO A 211 -19.70 32.93 9.88
N LYS A 212 -18.91 33.95 9.61
CA LYS A 212 -18.52 34.98 10.59
C LYS A 212 -19.50 36.15 10.60
N THR A 213 -19.52 36.86 11.68
CA THR A 213 -20.28 38.13 11.79
C THR A 213 -19.37 39.30 11.42
N TYR A 214 -19.78 40.11 10.45
CA TYR A 214 -19.11 41.33 10.06
C TYR A 214 -20.07 42.49 10.15
N THR A 215 -19.68 43.58 10.85
CA THR A 215 -20.47 44.78 10.98
C THR A 215 -20.83 45.33 9.59
N GLY A 216 -22.11 45.58 9.33
CA GLY A 216 -22.61 46.09 8.06
C GLY A 216 -22.70 45.07 6.91
N PHE A 217 -22.52 43.78 7.19
CA PHE A 217 -22.63 42.71 6.19
C PHE A 217 -23.47 41.55 6.71
N ALA A 218 -24.11 40.85 5.81
CA ALA A 218 -24.85 39.61 6.06
C ALA A 218 -24.28 38.48 5.22
N PHE A 219 -24.18 37.29 5.78
CA PHE A 219 -23.80 36.09 5.02
C PHE A 219 -24.89 35.81 3.96
N ASP A 220 -24.45 35.58 2.73
CA ASP A 220 -25.31 35.22 1.61
C ASP A 220 -24.91 33.82 1.10
N GLY A 221 -25.64 32.82 1.59
CA GLY A 221 -25.44 31.43 1.18
C GLY A 221 -25.86 31.12 -0.25
N THR A 222 -26.50 32.08 -0.94
CA THR A 222 -26.98 31.95 -2.32
C THR A 222 -26.11 32.70 -3.34
N ALA A 223 -25.13 33.48 -2.87
CA ALA A 223 -24.21 34.19 -3.76
C ALA A 223 -23.48 33.23 -4.68
N GLU A 224 -23.32 33.63 -5.94
CA GLU A 224 -22.56 32.82 -6.93
C GLU A 224 -21.13 32.59 -6.46
N GLY A 225 -20.69 31.35 -6.58
CA GLY A 225 -19.35 30.91 -6.12
C GLY A 225 -19.28 30.51 -4.65
N THR A 226 -20.40 30.53 -3.89
CA THR A 226 -20.43 30.01 -2.52
C THR A 226 -20.15 28.51 -2.49
N VAL A 227 -19.15 28.12 -1.71
CA VAL A 227 -18.77 26.74 -1.41
C VAL A 227 -18.71 26.61 0.11
N ALA A 228 -19.86 26.31 0.73
CA ALA A 228 -19.97 26.25 2.19
C ALA A 228 -19.47 24.94 2.79
N SER A 229 -19.36 23.87 2.00
CA SER A 229 -18.83 22.57 2.45
C SER A 229 -18.16 21.84 1.31
N GLY A 230 -17.26 20.90 1.65
CA GLY A 230 -16.57 20.06 0.67
C GLY A 230 -15.72 19.00 1.37
N ASN A 231 -15.33 17.96 0.63
CA ASN A 231 -14.44 16.91 1.18
C ASN A 231 -13.00 17.41 1.21
N ILE A 232 -12.32 17.16 2.32
CA ILE A 232 -10.91 17.50 2.52
C ILE A 232 -10.07 16.58 1.64
N ALA A 233 -9.54 17.12 0.55
CA ALA A 233 -8.65 16.41 -0.36
C ALA A 233 -7.29 16.20 0.30
N GLY A 234 -6.72 15.01 0.13
CA GLY A 234 -5.44 14.65 0.75
C GLY A 234 -4.25 15.53 0.34
N ASP A 235 -4.35 16.24 -0.79
CA ASP A 235 -3.35 17.21 -1.27
C ASP A 235 -3.49 18.60 -0.63
N GLY A 236 -4.49 18.82 0.23
CA GLY A 236 -4.73 20.10 0.89
C GLY A 236 -5.36 21.18 0.00
N SER A 237 -5.92 20.81 -1.15
CA SER A 237 -6.43 21.77 -2.15
C SER A 237 -7.83 22.31 -1.87
N LEU A 238 -8.54 21.80 -0.85
CA LEU A 238 -9.90 22.26 -0.56
C LEU A 238 -9.91 23.72 -0.13
N VAL A 239 -10.71 24.53 -0.82
CA VAL A 239 -10.99 25.93 -0.47
C VAL A 239 -12.52 26.12 -0.39
N LEU A 240 -13.02 26.36 0.82
CA LEU A 240 -14.41 26.78 1.06
C LEU A 240 -14.51 28.29 0.90
N LYS A 241 -15.63 28.79 0.35
CA LYS A 241 -15.82 30.21 0.04
C LYS A 241 -17.17 30.70 0.56
N LEU A 242 -17.12 31.71 1.41
CA LEU A 242 -18.29 32.34 1.98
C LEU A 242 -18.37 33.81 1.53
N TYR A 243 -19.55 34.23 1.08
CA TYR A 243 -19.78 35.56 0.57
C TYR A 243 -20.72 36.32 1.51
N TYR A 244 -20.46 37.63 1.66
CA TYR A 244 -21.19 38.52 2.56
C TYR A 244 -21.66 39.75 1.80
N THR A 245 -22.98 39.92 1.67
CA THR A 245 -23.59 41.10 1.04
C THR A 245 -23.55 42.28 1.99
N ARG A 246 -23.40 43.47 1.43
CA ARG A 246 -23.39 44.71 2.17
C ARG A 246 -24.82 45.11 2.52
N ASN A 247 -25.07 45.31 3.81
CA ASN A 247 -26.38 45.78 4.29
C ASN A 247 -26.68 47.19 3.79
N SER A 248 -27.95 47.49 3.61
CA SER A 248 -28.42 48.83 3.30
C SER A 248 -29.17 49.40 4.49
N TYR A 249 -29.05 50.70 4.70
CA TYR A 249 -29.67 51.43 5.79
C TYR A 249 -30.35 52.65 5.27
N ASP A 250 -31.42 53.08 5.97
CA ASP A 250 -32.23 54.24 5.60
C ASP A 250 -31.70 55.53 6.24
N VAL A 251 -31.56 56.56 5.45
CA VAL A 251 -31.38 57.95 5.89
C VAL A 251 -32.73 58.66 5.83
N THR A 252 -33.21 59.09 6.97
CA THR A 252 -34.49 59.81 7.09
C THR A 252 -34.29 61.16 7.76
N TYR A 253 -35.13 62.14 7.39
CA TYR A 253 -35.10 63.46 7.94
C TYR A 253 -36.35 63.71 8.76
N ALA A 254 -36.24 64.48 9.86
CA ALA A 254 -37.35 64.88 10.69
C ALA A 254 -37.08 66.27 11.25
N TYR A 255 -38.16 67.07 11.32
CA TYR A 255 -38.12 68.32 12.04
C TYR A 255 -38.25 68.05 13.55
N THR A 256 -37.55 68.84 14.37
CA THR A 256 -37.69 68.82 15.82
C THR A 256 -38.37 70.10 16.32
N GLY A 257 -39.17 69.96 17.39
CA GLY A 257 -39.90 71.12 17.98
C GLY A 257 -41.13 71.51 17.14
N THR A 258 -41.59 72.78 17.30
CA THR A 258 -42.72 73.31 16.55
C THR A 258 -42.29 73.65 15.13
N VAL A 259 -42.94 72.96 14.15
CA VAL A 259 -42.65 73.16 12.73
C VAL A 259 -43.41 74.49 12.26
N PRO A 260 -42.71 75.45 11.67
CA PRO A 260 -43.31 76.66 11.18
C PRO A 260 -44.30 76.44 10.05
N THR A 261 -45.36 77.22 10.01
CA THR A 261 -46.30 77.24 8.84
C THR A 261 -45.52 77.62 7.57
N GLY A 262 -45.66 76.83 6.50
CA GLY A 262 -44.96 77.04 5.24
C GLY A 262 -43.54 76.53 5.22
N ALA A 263 -43.15 75.72 6.20
CA ALA A 263 -41.88 74.95 6.12
C ALA A 263 -41.87 74.03 4.87
N SER A 264 -40.70 73.90 4.23
CA SER A 264 -40.52 73.00 3.08
C SER A 264 -40.84 71.58 3.46
N ALA A 265 -41.22 70.74 2.49
CA ALA A 265 -41.32 69.27 2.72
C ALA A 265 -40.03 68.71 3.19
N LEU A 266 -40.10 67.64 4.01
CA LEU A 266 -38.91 66.86 4.38
C LEU A 266 -38.29 66.23 3.14
N PRO A 267 -36.93 66.13 3.11
CA PRO A 267 -36.28 65.37 2.08
C PRO A 267 -36.77 63.91 2.06
N GLU A 268 -36.81 63.31 0.86
CA GLU A 268 -37.20 61.92 0.72
C GLU A 268 -36.20 61.00 1.43
N LYS A 269 -36.69 59.87 1.91
CA LYS A 269 -35.89 58.78 2.47
C LYS A 269 -34.95 58.25 1.42
N ALA A 270 -33.68 58.15 1.75
CA ALA A 270 -32.69 57.48 0.92
C ALA A 270 -32.24 56.17 1.57
N THR A 271 -32.15 55.08 0.79
CA THR A 271 -31.57 53.82 1.24
C THR A 271 -30.16 53.69 0.70
N VAL A 272 -29.18 53.52 1.59
CA VAL A 272 -27.73 53.60 1.27
C VAL A 272 -27.00 52.38 1.78
N LYS A 273 -26.13 51.82 0.95
CA LYS A 273 -25.31 50.68 1.37
C LYS A 273 -24.36 51.11 2.51
N TYR A 274 -24.10 50.18 3.45
CA TYR A 274 -23.16 50.40 4.53
C TYR A 274 -21.77 50.86 4.00
N GLY A 275 -21.28 51.95 4.56
CA GLY A 275 -19.99 52.55 4.20
C GLY A 275 -20.02 53.45 2.98
N ALA A 276 -21.18 53.61 2.33
CA ALA A 276 -21.33 54.60 1.24
C ALA A 276 -21.37 56.03 1.81
N PRO A 277 -20.81 57.01 1.12
CA PRO A 277 -20.91 58.41 1.52
C PRO A 277 -22.37 58.88 1.45
N VAL A 278 -22.82 59.61 2.45
CA VAL A 278 -24.17 60.25 2.47
C VAL A 278 -24.01 61.74 2.31
N THR A 279 -24.55 62.29 1.26
CA THR A 279 -24.68 63.75 1.11
C THR A 279 -25.93 64.22 1.86
N VAL A 280 -25.75 65.05 2.88
CA VAL A 280 -26.86 65.63 3.65
C VAL A 280 -27.68 66.59 2.75
N ALA A 281 -28.98 66.47 2.83
CA ALA A 281 -29.89 67.32 2.01
C ALA A 281 -29.68 68.80 2.25
N GLU A 282 -30.10 69.59 1.25
CA GLU A 282 -30.12 71.06 1.31
C GLU A 282 -30.87 71.55 2.54
N ALA A 283 -30.56 72.78 2.95
CA ALA A 283 -31.22 73.44 4.07
C ALA A 283 -32.75 73.59 3.82
N ALA A 284 -33.53 73.26 4.83
CA ALA A 284 -34.97 73.45 4.77
C ALA A 284 -35.29 74.97 4.81
N THR A 285 -36.44 75.40 4.24
CA THR A 285 -36.86 76.80 4.23
C THR A 285 -38.24 76.97 4.90
N ALA A 286 -38.48 78.11 5.55
CA ALA A 286 -39.74 78.50 6.07
C ALA A 286 -39.84 80.07 6.11
N PRO A 287 -40.92 80.68 5.73
CA PRO A 287 -41.04 82.14 5.73
C PRO A 287 -40.84 82.76 7.12
N GLY A 288 -39.90 83.71 7.23
CA GLY A 288 -39.62 84.40 8.49
C GLY A 288 -38.76 83.62 9.49
N TYR A 289 -38.19 82.42 9.11
CA TYR A 289 -37.36 81.60 9.96
C TYR A 289 -36.01 81.29 9.29
N THR A 290 -34.99 81.13 10.12
CA THR A 290 -33.67 80.66 9.70
C THR A 290 -33.59 79.22 10.10
N PHE A 291 -33.26 78.31 9.14
CA PHE A 291 -33.03 76.93 9.40
C PHE A 291 -31.67 76.76 10.14
N SER A 292 -31.70 76.07 11.29
CA SER A 292 -30.49 75.85 12.13
C SER A 292 -29.61 74.70 11.69
N GLY A 293 -30.06 73.95 10.67
CA GLY A 293 -29.31 72.83 10.12
C GLY A 293 -29.86 71.44 10.46
N TRP A 294 -29.50 70.50 9.69
CA TRP A 294 -29.68 69.05 10.02
C TRP A 294 -28.64 68.58 11.02
N SER A 295 -29.09 68.07 12.15
CA SER A 295 -28.21 67.40 13.09
C SER A 295 -28.10 65.90 12.81
N ARG A 296 -26.94 65.33 12.94
CA ARG A 296 -26.76 63.89 12.91
C ARG A 296 -26.73 63.36 14.36
N ASN A 297 -27.56 62.35 14.66
CA ASN A 297 -27.37 61.59 15.89
C ASN A 297 -26.15 60.64 15.66
N ASP A 298 -25.03 61.03 16.19
CA ASP A 298 -23.87 60.12 16.22
C ASP A 298 -24.10 59.09 17.31
N PHE A 299 -24.14 57.83 16.92
CA PHE A 299 -24.34 56.67 17.78
C PHE A 299 -23.01 56.11 18.22
#